data_c1158141899cf5922599d36382f0c691
#
_entry.id   c1158141899cf5922599d36382f0c691
#
_cell.length_a   1.000
_cell.length_b   1.000
_cell.length_c   1.000
_cell.angle_alpha   90.00
_cell.angle_beta   90.00
_cell.angle_gamma   90.00
#
_symmetry.space_group_name_H-M   'P 1'
#
loop_
_entity.id
_entity.type
_entity.pdbx_description
1 polymer ?
#
loop_
_entity_poly.entity_id
_entity_poly.type
_entity_poly.pdbx_seq_one_letter_code
_entity_poly.pdbx_strand_id
1 'polypeptide(L)'
;RDAFTEKVIDRARAAKVGFDKTVDITTGPVIDARAWTRLKGLVDDAVSEGATLLAGGDRPAGLNAGHYLAPTVLTDVTETMAVYREETFGPIVSIVPFDTKTELLRMANDCEEGGLTAYIFTRNLARAEHYAASLRYGEIQINGVKYDINLPHGGIGQSGIGHDCSALALHDYLVQKRITRALDTTTFGGLNP
;
A
#
# COMPACT_ATOMS: atom_id res chain seq x y z
N ARG A 1 -4.29 -20.48 -7.19
CA ARG A 1 -3.00 -19.82 -7.44
C ARG A 1 -2.79 -19.62 -8.94
N ASP A 2 -2.71 -20.65 -9.73
CA ASP A 2 -2.23 -20.61 -11.12
C ASP A 2 -3.07 -19.70 -12.02
N ALA A 3 -4.38 -19.85 -12.03
CA ALA A 3 -5.28 -18.99 -12.82
C ALA A 3 -5.25 -17.50 -12.41
N PHE A 4 -4.89 -17.17 -11.17
CA PHE A 4 -4.68 -15.80 -10.73
C PHE A 4 -3.33 -15.29 -11.26
N THR A 5 -2.28 -16.07 -11.10
CA THR A 5 -0.93 -15.75 -11.55
C THR A 5 -0.91 -15.49 -13.06
N GLU A 6 -1.54 -16.34 -13.87
CA GLU A 6 -1.67 -16.14 -15.32
C GLU A 6 -2.31 -14.80 -15.67
N LYS A 7 -3.42 -14.44 -15.00
CA LYS A 7 -4.09 -13.16 -15.22
C LYS A 7 -3.23 -11.96 -14.84
N VAL A 8 -2.43 -12.07 -13.78
CA VAL A 8 -1.51 -11.00 -13.38
C VAL A 8 -0.40 -10.84 -14.41
N ILE A 9 0.17 -11.95 -14.91
CA ILE A 9 1.17 -11.95 -15.98
C ILE A 9 0.61 -11.29 -17.24
N ASP A 10 -0.58 -11.69 -17.66
CA ASP A 10 -1.23 -11.12 -18.85
C ASP A 10 -1.43 -9.62 -18.73
N ARG A 11 -1.86 -9.14 -17.56
CA ARG A 11 -2.02 -7.71 -17.28
C ARG A 11 -0.68 -6.97 -17.26
N ALA A 12 0.35 -7.54 -16.67
CA ALA A 12 1.69 -6.97 -16.66
C ALA A 12 2.26 -6.83 -18.08
N ARG A 13 2.09 -7.87 -18.91
CA ARG A 13 2.54 -7.87 -20.31
C ARG A 13 1.73 -6.93 -21.23
N ALA A 14 0.44 -6.78 -20.95
CA ALA A 14 -0.44 -5.87 -21.70
C ALA A 14 -0.28 -4.40 -21.31
N ALA A 15 0.42 -4.09 -20.23
CA ALA A 15 0.64 -2.73 -19.77
C ALA A 15 1.45 -1.92 -20.78
N LYS A 16 0.94 -0.77 -21.15
CA LYS A 16 1.62 0.17 -22.05
C LYS A 16 2.50 1.09 -21.23
N VAL A 17 3.81 0.86 -21.31
CA VAL A 17 4.80 1.66 -20.60
C VAL A 17 5.27 2.82 -21.47
N GLY A 18 5.30 4.02 -20.92
CA GLY A 18 5.75 5.19 -21.69
C GLY A 18 5.44 6.52 -21.02
N PHE A 19 5.57 7.59 -21.78
CA PHE A 19 5.27 8.97 -21.36
C PHE A 19 4.67 9.77 -22.53
N ASP A 20 3.59 9.32 -23.08
CA ASP A 20 2.88 10.05 -24.14
C ASP A 20 1.43 10.30 -23.71
N LYS A 21 1.07 11.58 -23.60
CA LYS A 21 -0.29 12.00 -23.20
C LYS A 21 -1.33 11.80 -24.30
N THR A 22 -0.90 11.50 -25.52
CA THR A 22 -1.79 11.28 -26.67
C THR A 22 -2.17 9.83 -26.87
N VAL A 23 -1.53 8.90 -26.15
CA VAL A 23 -1.82 7.47 -26.20
C VAL A 23 -2.19 6.95 -24.81
N ASP A 24 -2.86 5.83 -24.78
CA ASP A 24 -3.29 5.15 -23.57
C ASP A 24 -2.08 4.48 -22.88
N ILE A 25 -1.34 5.28 -22.09
CA ILE A 25 -0.23 4.81 -21.27
C ILE A 25 -0.77 4.41 -19.90
N THR A 26 -0.45 3.18 -19.47
CA THR A 26 -0.88 2.64 -18.17
C THR A 26 0.21 2.71 -17.09
N THR A 27 1.48 2.81 -17.51
CA THR A 27 2.63 2.83 -16.59
C THR A 27 3.64 3.86 -17.07
N GLY A 28 3.92 4.85 -16.25
CA GLY A 28 4.93 5.89 -16.48
C GLY A 28 6.33 5.48 -16.01
N PRO A 29 7.31 6.40 -16.12
CA PRO A 29 8.64 6.20 -15.56
C PRO A 29 8.61 6.28 -14.03
N VAL A 30 9.56 5.66 -13.36
CA VAL A 30 9.86 5.94 -11.96
C VAL A 30 10.55 7.29 -11.82
N ILE A 31 10.59 7.83 -10.58
CA ILE A 31 10.91 9.24 -10.34
C ILE A 31 12.33 9.63 -10.80
N ASP A 32 13.32 8.76 -10.57
CA ASP A 32 14.73 9.04 -10.90
C ASP A 32 15.56 7.76 -11.14
N ALA A 33 16.84 7.95 -11.43
CA ALA A 33 17.79 6.86 -11.64
C ALA A 33 18.03 6.01 -10.39
N ARG A 34 17.98 6.61 -9.19
CA ARG A 34 18.19 5.88 -7.93
C ARG A 34 17.03 4.93 -7.68
N ALA A 35 15.78 5.40 -7.89
CA ALA A 35 14.59 4.58 -7.79
C ALA A 35 14.67 3.41 -8.78
N TRP A 36 15.05 3.66 -10.03
CA TRP A 36 15.22 2.60 -11.02
C TRP A 36 16.27 1.57 -10.61
N THR A 37 17.46 2.03 -10.17
CA THR A 37 18.56 1.15 -9.74
C THR A 37 18.15 0.31 -8.53
N ARG A 38 17.47 0.92 -7.55
CA ARG A 38 16.97 0.21 -6.36
C ARG A 38 15.95 -0.88 -6.75
N LEU A 39 14.97 -0.53 -7.58
CA LEU A 39 13.95 -1.48 -8.02
C LEU A 39 14.53 -2.63 -8.83
N LYS A 40 15.47 -2.31 -9.74
CA LYS A 40 16.18 -3.33 -10.50
C LYS A 40 16.97 -4.25 -9.57
N GLY A 41 17.66 -3.68 -8.57
CA GLY A 41 18.38 -4.44 -7.55
C GLY A 41 17.45 -5.38 -6.76
N LEU A 42 16.30 -4.89 -6.29
CA LEU A 42 15.32 -5.74 -5.58
C LEU A 42 14.86 -6.95 -6.41
N VAL A 43 14.68 -6.77 -7.73
CA VAL A 43 14.30 -7.87 -8.62
C VAL A 43 15.45 -8.85 -8.81
N ASP A 44 16.66 -8.34 -9.07
CA ASP A 44 17.84 -9.18 -9.31
C ASP A 44 18.22 -10.00 -8.06
N ASP A 45 18.19 -9.36 -6.90
CA ASP A 45 18.45 -10.00 -5.61
C ASP A 45 17.40 -11.09 -5.33
N ALA A 46 16.11 -10.80 -5.51
CA ALA A 46 15.05 -11.79 -5.33
C ALA A 46 15.25 -13.01 -6.26
N VAL A 47 15.60 -12.79 -7.53
CA VAL A 47 15.87 -13.88 -8.47
C VAL A 47 17.11 -14.67 -8.05
N SER A 48 18.17 -14.00 -7.59
CA SER A 48 19.39 -14.67 -7.10
C SER A 48 19.14 -15.50 -5.83
N GLU A 49 18.17 -15.10 -5.00
CA GLU A 49 17.73 -15.79 -3.79
C GLU A 49 16.72 -16.91 -4.08
N GLY A 50 16.31 -17.09 -5.33
CA GLY A 50 15.45 -18.20 -5.75
C GLY A 50 14.02 -17.83 -6.15
N ALA A 51 13.65 -16.56 -6.16
CA ALA A 51 12.36 -16.13 -6.71
C ALA A 51 12.31 -16.36 -8.23
N THR A 52 11.13 -16.64 -8.74
CA THR A 52 10.89 -16.85 -10.17
C THR A 52 10.33 -15.57 -10.81
N LEU A 53 11.05 -15.01 -11.78
CA LEU A 53 10.60 -13.88 -12.58
C LEU A 53 9.67 -14.36 -13.70
N LEU A 54 8.40 -13.96 -13.67
CA LEU A 54 7.36 -14.37 -14.61
C LEU A 54 7.10 -13.32 -15.71
N ALA A 55 7.32 -12.04 -15.41
CA ALA A 55 7.21 -10.95 -16.37
C ALA A 55 8.02 -9.73 -15.93
N GLY A 56 8.40 -8.88 -16.86
CA GLY A 56 9.12 -7.62 -16.59
C GLY A 56 10.57 -7.82 -16.14
N GLY A 57 10.96 -7.14 -15.08
CA GLY A 57 12.27 -7.25 -14.45
C GLY A 57 13.35 -6.35 -15.04
N ASP A 58 13.06 -5.64 -16.13
CA ASP A 58 14.02 -4.75 -16.79
C ASP A 58 13.32 -3.60 -17.51
N ARG A 59 14.10 -2.78 -18.18
CA ARG A 59 13.63 -1.69 -19.03
C ARG A 59 12.82 -2.25 -20.22
N PRO A 60 11.65 -1.66 -20.54
CA PRO A 60 10.91 -2.06 -21.74
C PRO A 60 11.70 -1.80 -23.01
N ALA A 61 11.58 -2.69 -23.98
CA ALA A 61 12.21 -2.54 -25.29
C ALA A 61 11.75 -1.22 -25.97
N GLY A 62 12.70 -0.52 -26.60
CA GLY A 62 12.45 0.75 -27.29
C GLY A 62 12.43 1.99 -26.41
N LEU A 63 12.40 1.88 -25.08
CA LEU A 63 12.47 3.02 -24.15
C LEU A 63 13.91 3.22 -23.65
N ASN A 64 14.80 3.69 -24.52
CA ASN A 64 16.23 3.80 -24.23
C ASN A 64 16.59 5.01 -23.34
N ALA A 65 15.69 5.98 -23.20
CA ALA A 65 15.86 7.16 -22.35
C ALA A 65 14.77 7.18 -21.26
N GLY A 66 15.05 7.84 -20.14
CA GLY A 66 14.15 7.87 -18.97
C GLY A 66 14.34 6.67 -18.03
N HIS A 67 13.58 6.62 -16.95
CA HIS A 67 13.72 5.63 -15.87
C HIS A 67 12.51 4.69 -15.86
N TYR A 68 12.40 3.87 -16.91
CA TYR A 68 11.28 2.93 -17.06
C TYR A 68 11.66 1.55 -16.56
N LEU A 69 10.77 0.96 -15.77
CA LEU A 69 10.79 -0.46 -15.40
C LEU A 69 9.50 -1.09 -15.93
N ALA A 70 9.62 -2.20 -16.63
CA ALA A 70 8.46 -2.95 -17.07
C ALA A 70 7.71 -3.51 -15.86
N PRO A 71 6.36 -3.53 -15.86
CA PRO A 71 5.60 -4.20 -14.82
C PRO A 71 6.10 -5.61 -14.59
N THR A 72 6.52 -5.86 -13.35
CA THR A 72 7.29 -7.02 -12.94
C THR A 72 6.45 -7.94 -12.06
N VAL A 73 6.47 -9.23 -12.34
CA VAL A 73 5.75 -10.24 -11.56
C VAL A 73 6.73 -11.30 -11.08
N LEU A 74 6.79 -11.46 -9.76
CA LEU A 74 7.62 -12.44 -9.08
C LEU A 74 6.74 -13.47 -8.37
N THR A 75 7.17 -14.74 -8.36
CA THR A 75 6.62 -15.79 -7.50
C THR A 75 7.76 -16.53 -6.80
N ASP A 76 7.40 -17.44 -5.90
CA ASP A 76 8.34 -18.15 -5.04
C ASP A 76 9.21 -17.21 -4.17
N VAL A 77 8.65 -16.04 -3.90
CA VAL A 77 9.22 -15.04 -2.98
C VAL A 77 9.06 -15.54 -1.55
N THR A 78 10.12 -15.46 -0.78
CA THR A 78 10.13 -15.84 0.65
C THR A 78 10.10 -14.62 1.55
N GLU A 79 9.70 -14.79 2.80
CA GLU A 79 9.62 -13.73 3.82
C GLU A 79 10.98 -13.10 4.19
N THR A 80 12.09 -13.71 3.79
CA THR A 80 13.45 -13.20 4.04
C THR A 80 13.95 -12.28 2.94
N MET A 81 13.32 -12.29 1.77
CA MET A 81 13.73 -11.48 0.62
C MET A 81 13.37 -10.01 0.82
N ALA A 82 14.24 -9.09 0.41
CA ALA A 82 14.02 -7.66 0.52
C ALA A 82 12.75 -7.21 -0.22
N VAL A 83 12.45 -7.79 -1.39
CA VAL A 83 11.23 -7.49 -2.16
C VAL A 83 9.92 -7.85 -1.43
N TYR A 84 9.96 -8.71 -0.40
CA TYR A 84 8.82 -8.98 0.48
C TYR A 84 8.76 -8.01 1.65
N ARG A 85 9.90 -7.66 2.25
CA ARG A 85 9.99 -6.89 3.49
C ARG A 85 9.91 -5.38 3.29
N GLU A 86 10.48 -4.89 2.18
CA GLU A 86 10.57 -3.46 1.89
C GLU A 86 9.40 -3.00 0.99
N GLU A 87 8.96 -1.77 1.19
CA GLU A 87 8.05 -1.13 0.25
C GLU A 87 8.77 -0.89 -1.08
N THR A 88 8.28 -1.53 -2.15
CA THR A 88 8.95 -1.46 -3.46
C THR A 88 8.85 -0.08 -4.11
N PHE A 89 7.75 0.65 -3.92
CA PHE A 89 7.49 1.94 -4.56
C PHE A 89 7.72 1.94 -6.08
N GLY A 90 7.28 0.86 -6.72
CA GLY A 90 7.47 0.63 -8.15
C GLY A 90 6.55 -0.46 -8.71
N PRO A 91 6.58 -0.70 -10.02
CA PRO A 91 5.66 -1.62 -10.68
C PRO A 91 6.09 -3.10 -10.49
N ILE A 92 6.21 -3.54 -9.25
CA ILE A 92 6.59 -4.92 -8.89
C ILE A 92 5.45 -5.54 -8.08
N VAL A 93 5.06 -6.75 -8.44
CA VAL A 93 4.08 -7.58 -7.73
C VAL A 93 4.73 -8.89 -7.33
N SER A 94 4.76 -9.17 -6.04
CA SER A 94 5.18 -10.46 -5.47
C SER A 94 3.96 -11.31 -5.15
N ILE A 95 3.90 -12.52 -5.68
CA ILE A 95 2.82 -13.48 -5.43
C ILE A 95 3.33 -14.53 -4.45
N VAL A 96 2.85 -14.45 -3.21
CA VAL A 96 3.27 -15.33 -2.13
C VAL A 96 2.11 -16.25 -1.76
N PRO A 97 2.26 -17.58 -1.83
CA PRO A 97 1.21 -18.51 -1.43
C PRO A 97 1.15 -18.65 0.09
N PHE A 98 0.00 -19.06 0.58
CA PHE A 98 -0.22 -19.48 1.96
C PHE A 98 -1.10 -20.72 1.99
N ASP A 99 -0.97 -21.56 2.99
CA ASP A 99 -1.73 -22.81 3.12
C ASP A 99 -2.87 -22.67 4.14
N THR A 100 -2.70 -21.87 5.17
CA THR A 100 -3.70 -21.72 6.24
C THR A 100 -4.10 -20.25 6.45
N LYS A 101 -5.29 -20.06 7.04
CA LYS A 101 -5.77 -18.72 7.43
C LYS A 101 -4.86 -18.04 8.47
N THR A 102 -4.33 -18.83 9.39
CA THR A 102 -3.43 -18.34 10.44
C THR A 102 -2.12 -17.83 9.82
N GLU A 103 -1.59 -18.58 8.88
CA GLU A 103 -0.40 -18.20 8.13
C GLU A 103 -0.63 -16.91 7.32
N LEU A 104 -1.74 -16.83 6.57
CA LEU A 104 -2.10 -15.62 5.86
C LEU A 104 -2.11 -14.39 6.76
N LEU A 105 -2.80 -14.47 7.92
CA LEU A 105 -2.92 -13.34 8.83
C LEU A 105 -1.57 -12.99 9.47
N ARG A 106 -0.75 -13.99 9.79
CA ARG A 106 0.61 -13.76 10.28
C ARG A 106 1.43 -13.01 9.22
N MET A 107 1.52 -13.55 8.02
CA MET A 107 2.31 -12.98 6.93
C MET A 107 1.83 -11.57 6.55
N ALA A 108 0.51 -11.37 6.43
CA ALA A 108 -0.04 -10.08 6.05
C ALA A 108 0.14 -9.01 7.14
N ASN A 109 0.25 -9.39 8.42
CA ASN A 109 0.47 -8.47 9.53
C ASN A 109 1.95 -8.30 9.92
N ASP A 110 2.86 -9.07 9.32
CA ASP A 110 4.31 -9.04 9.58
C ASP A 110 5.06 -8.05 8.65
N CYS A 111 4.35 -7.13 8.04
CA CYS A 111 4.92 -6.10 7.19
C CYS A 111 5.39 -4.92 8.07
N GLU A 112 6.69 -4.82 8.32
CA GLU A 112 7.27 -3.75 9.17
C GLU A 112 7.04 -2.36 8.57
N GLU A 113 7.13 -2.22 7.27
CA GLU A 113 6.94 -0.96 6.53
C GLU A 113 5.50 -0.72 6.07
N GLY A 114 4.64 -1.73 6.13
CA GLY A 114 3.25 -1.65 5.74
C GLY A 114 2.35 -1.10 6.84
N GLY A 115 1.10 -0.78 6.48
CA GLY A 115 0.10 -0.32 7.44
C GLY A 115 -0.91 0.68 6.87
N LEU A 116 -0.79 1.04 5.59
CA LEU A 116 -1.72 1.98 4.96
C LEU A 116 -3.00 1.26 4.53
N THR A 117 -2.94 0.42 3.51
CA THR A 117 -4.14 -0.20 2.92
C THR A 117 -3.93 -1.68 2.65
N ALA A 118 -4.93 -2.50 2.98
CA ALA A 118 -5.01 -3.89 2.55
C ALA A 118 -6.25 -4.13 1.70
N TYR A 119 -6.12 -4.99 0.70
CA TYR A 119 -7.18 -5.33 -0.26
C TYR A 119 -7.57 -6.80 -0.14
N ILE A 120 -8.85 -7.07 0.05
CA ILE A 120 -9.39 -8.42 0.19
C ILE A 120 -10.33 -8.70 -0.98
N PHE A 121 -10.04 -9.74 -1.74
CA PHE A 121 -10.92 -10.20 -2.83
C PHE A 121 -11.45 -11.60 -2.53
N THR A 122 -12.74 -11.71 -2.26
CA THR A 122 -13.41 -12.98 -1.96
C THR A 122 -14.91 -12.90 -2.22
N ARG A 123 -15.52 -14.04 -2.59
CA ARG A 123 -16.99 -14.16 -2.69
C ARG A 123 -17.65 -14.45 -1.34
N ASN A 124 -16.87 -14.79 -0.32
CA ASN A 124 -17.39 -15.10 1.02
C ASN A 124 -17.27 -13.86 1.91
N LEU A 125 -18.38 -13.15 2.13
CA LEU A 125 -18.43 -11.93 2.93
C LEU A 125 -18.02 -12.14 4.38
N ALA A 126 -18.47 -13.23 5.03
CA ALA A 126 -18.07 -13.51 6.41
C ALA A 126 -16.54 -13.71 6.54
N ARG A 127 -15.91 -14.29 5.50
CA ARG A 127 -14.44 -14.37 5.43
C ARG A 127 -13.81 -13.00 5.25
N ALA A 128 -14.39 -12.14 4.41
CA ALA A 128 -13.88 -10.78 4.21
C ALA A 128 -13.94 -9.98 5.50
N GLU A 129 -15.04 -10.01 6.22
CA GLU A 129 -15.24 -9.33 7.50
C GLU A 129 -14.26 -9.83 8.57
N HIS A 130 -14.09 -11.16 8.66
CA HIS A 130 -13.11 -11.75 9.58
C HIS A 130 -11.68 -11.26 9.31
N TYR A 131 -11.26 -11.23 8.06
CA TYR A 131 -9.93 -10.73 7.71
C TYR A 131 -9.82 -9.22 7.89
N ALA A 132 -10.86 -8.46 7.54
CA ALA A 132 -10.87 -7.02 7.76
C ALA A 132 -10.68 -6.65 9.23
N ALA A 133 -11.32 -7.38 10.14
CA ALA A 133 -11.16 -7.17 11.59
C ALA A 133 -9.79 -7.62 12.14
N SER A 134 -9.08 -8.51 11.43
CA SER A 134 -7.84 -9.14 11.89
C SER A 134 -6.57 -8.52 11.29
N LEU A 135 -6.69 -7.82 10.16
CA LEU A 135 -5.58 -7.18 9.49
C LEU A 135 -5.25 -5.83 10.14
N ARG A 136 -3.96 -5.58 10.35
CA ARG A 136 -3.43 -4.37 10.98
C ARG A 136 -3.05 -3.32 9.93
N TYR A 137 -4.09 -2.69 9.35
CA TYR A 137 -3.96 -1.63 8.35
C TYR A 137 -4.95 -0.51 8.68
N GLY A 138 -4.62 0.71 8.32
CA GLY A 138 -5.50 1.86 8.51
C GLY A 138 -6.73 1.82 7.61
N GLU A 139 -6.61 1.21 6.44
CA GLU A 139 -7.71 1.04 5.50
C GLU A 139 -7.82 -0.41 5.03
N ILE A 140 -9.04 -0.94 4.98
CA ILE A 140 -9.35 -2.26 4.41
C ILE A 140 -10.36 -2.10 3.29
N GLN A 141 -10.00 -2.54 2.10
CA GLN A 141 -10.88 -2.54 0.94
C GLN A 141 -11.34 -3.96 0.58
N ILE A 142 -12.65 -4.17 0.40
CA ILE A 142 -13.23 -5.47 0.09
C ILE A 142 -13.82 -5.46 -1.31
N ASN A 143 -13.32 -6.35 -2.18
CA ASN A 143 -13.79 -6.57 -3.55
C ASN A 143 -13.81 -5.31 -4.44
N GLY A 144 -12.93 -4.38 -4.18
CA GLY A 144 -12.85 -3.16 -4.96
C GLY A 144 -11.65 -2.32 -4.60
N VAL A 145 -11.48 -1.25 -5.36
CA VAL A 145 -10.57 -0.15 -5.07
C VAL A 145 -11.43 1.11 -5.17
N LYS A 146 -11.93 1.59 -4.04
CA LYS A 146 -12.80 2.77 -4.00
C LYS A 146 -12.29 3.74 -2.95
N TYR A 147 -11.94 4.91 -3.39
CA TYR A 147 -11.62 6.02 -2.50
C TYR A 147 -12.90 6.79 -2.16
N ASP A 148 -13.17 6.99 -0.87
CA ASP A 148 -14.32 7.76 -0.38
C ASP A 148 -13.82 8.85 0.57
N ILE A 149 -13.92 10.10 0.14
CA ILE A 149 -13.44 11.27 0.90
C ILE A 149 -14.17 11.48 2.25
N ASN A 150 -15.29 10.83 2.47
CA ASN A 150 -16.02 10.90 3.74
C ASN A 150 -15.51 9.90 4.78
N LEU A 151 -14.65 8.97 4.38
CA LEU A 151 -13.99 8.03 5.27
C LEU A 151 -12.57 8.50 5.58
N PRO A 152 -12.07 8.28 6.81
CA PRO A 152 -10.70 8.64 7.15
C PRO A 152 -9.73 7.78 6.31
N HIS A 153 -8.72 8.42 5.75
CA HIS A 153 -7.62 7.75 5.08
C HIS A 153 -6.34 8.04 5.87
N GLY A 154 -5.66 6.99 6.27
CA GLY A 154 -4.42 7.09 7.03
C GLY A 154 -3.91 5.70 7.40
N GLY A 155 -2.63 5.63 7.72
CA GLY A 155 -1.93 4.40 8.04
C GLY A 155 -1.77 4.16 9.53
N ILE A 156 -1.05 3.07 9.82
CA ILE A 156 -0.51 2.77 11.14
C ILE A 156 0.98 2.42 10.99
N GLY A 157 1.73 2.45 12.08
CA GLY A 157 3.16 2.11 12.07
C GLY A 157 3.98 3.03 11.17
N GLN A 158 4.78 2.45 10.30
CA GLN A 158 5.66 3.19 9.37
C GLN A 158 4.91 3.96 8.26
N SER A 159 3.64 3.61 8.00
CA SER A 159 2.81 4.35 7.05
C SER A 159 2.29 5.69 7.59
N GLY A 160 2.63 6.06 8.82
CA GLY A 160 2.30 7.34 9.45
C GLY A 160 1.17 7.24 10.46
N ILE A 161 0.95 8.33 11.20
CA ILE A 161 0.01 8.41 12.33
C ILE A 161 -1.12 9.43 12.12
N GLY A 162 -1.01 10.27 11.09
CA GLY A 162 -2.05 11.26 10.75
C GLY A 162 -3.12 10.67 9.84
N HIS A 163 -4.21 11.39 9.71
CA HIS A 163 -5.31 11.03 8.81
C HIS A 163 -5.68 12.22 7.93
N ASP A 164 -5.99 11.94 6.68
CA ASP A 164 -6.67 12.87 5.80
C ASP A 164 -8.09 12.37 5.50
N CYS A 165 -8.84 13.12 4.73
CA CYS A 165 -10.24 12.84 4.45
C CYS A 165 -11.13 12.82 5.70
N SER A 166 -12.43 12.76 5.50
CA SER A 166 -13.47 12.82 6.52
C SER A 166 -13.41 14.06 7.46
N ALA A 167 -14.43 14.23 8.28
CA ALA A 167 -14.44 15.28 9.31
C ALA A 167 -13.40 15.03 10.42
N LEU A 168 -12.91 13.81 10.58
CA LEU A 168 -11.93 13.45 11.60
C LEU A 168 -10.57 14.11 11.36
N ALA A 169 -10.19 14.33 10.09
CA ALA A 169 -8.93 15.01 9.75
C ALA A 169 -8.83 16.44 10.35
N LEU A 170 -9.95 17.09 10.62
CA LEU A 170 -9.95 18.40 11.26
C LEU A 170 -9.29 18.38 12.65
N HIS A 171 -9.36 17.25 13.36
CA HIS A 171 -8.76 17.13 14.69
C HIS A 171 -7.23 17.26 14.68
N ASP A 172 -6.58 16.87 13.58
CA ASP A 172 -5.13 16.99 13.45
C ASP A 172 -4.66 18.45 13.28
N TYR A 173 -5.59 19.36 12.92
CA TYR A 173 -5.34 20.80 12.75
C TYR A 173 -5.88 21.64 13.88
N LEU A 174 -6.48 21.05 14.92
CA LEU A 174 -7.11 21.74 16.04
C LEU A 174 -6.41 21.43 17.35
N VAL A 175 -6.39 22.42 18.23
CA VAL A 175 -5.92 22.28 19.61
C VAL A 175 -7.12 22.31 20.54
N GLN A 176 -7.24 21.32 21.40
CA GLN A 176 -8.30 21.26 22.39
C GLN A 176 -8.04 22.27 23.50
N LYS A 177 -9.09 23.07 23.88
CA LYS A 177 -9.06 24.01 24.97
C LYS A 177 -10.17 23.68 25.97
N ARG A 178 -9.80 23.52 27.21
CA ARG A 178 -10.77 23.37 28.30
C ARG A 178 -11.12 24.75 28.88
N ILE A 179 -12.41 25.12 28.92
CA ILE A 179 -12.92 26.30 29.58
C ILE A 179 -13.89 25.83 30.65
N THR A 180 -13.63 26.22 31.89
CA THR A 180 -14.52 25.93 33.04
C THR A 180 -15.00 27.25 33.63
N ARG A 181 -16.30 27.37 33.83
CA ARG A 181 -16.93 28.56 34.50
C ARG A 181 -17.65 28.08 35.76
N ALA A 182 -17.36 28.70 36.86
CA ALA A 182 -18.21 28.56 38.05
C ALA A 182 -19.55 29.33 37.83
N LEU A 183 -20.66 28.68 38.10
CA LEU A 183 -21.98 29.31 37.96
C LEU A 183 -22.32 30.20 39.16
N ASP A 184 -21.72 29.96 40.33
CA ASP A 184 -21.86 30.77 41.52
C ASP A 184 -20.75 31.83 41.60
N THR A 185 -21.10 33.08 41.32
CA THR A 185 -20.20 34.24 41.36
C THR A 185 -20.05 34.81 42.78
N THR A 186 -20.78 34.29 43.75
CA THR A 186 -20.73 34.80 45.15
C THR A 186 -19.49 34.27 45.88
N THR A 187 -18.86 33.21 45.42
CA THR A 187 -17.71 32.57 46.06
C THR A 187 -16.37 33.26 45.78
N PHE A 188 -16.30 34.11 44.76
CA PHE A 188 -15.08 34.86 44.39
C PHE A 188 -15.35 36.36 44.51
N GLY A 189 -15.57 36.83 45.77
CA GLY A 189 -15.60 38.24 46.04
C GLY A 189 -14.25 38.90 45.68
N GLY A 190 -14.23 39.76 44.65
CA GLY A 190 -13.17 40.73 44.52
C GLY A 190 -12.35 40.78 43.25
N LEU A 191 -12.72 40.13 42.16
CA LEU A 191 -12.15 40.44 40.84
C LEU A 191 -13.20 41.16 39.98
N ASN A 192 -13.34 42.47 40.23
CA ASN A 192 -13.94 43.36 39.24
C ASN A 192 -13.02 43.49 38.03
N PRO A 193 -13.57 43.55 36.78
CA PRO A 193 -12.78 43.73 35.55
C PRO A 193 -12.00 45.01 35.49
#